data_106956419b8ea47c09480034d2f98c65
#
_entry.id   106956419b8ea47c09480034d2f98c65
#
_cell.length_a   1.000
_cell.length_b   1.000
_cell.length_c   1.000
_cell.angle_alpha   90.00
_cell.angle_beta   90.00
_cell.angle_gamma   90.00
#
_symmetry.space_group_name_H-M   'P 1'
#
loop_
_entity.id
_entity.type
_entity.pdbx_description
1 polymer ?
#
loop_
_entity_poly.entity_id
_entity_poly.type
_entity_poly.pdbx_seq_one_letter_code
_entity_poly.pdbx_strand_id
1 'polypeptide(L)'
;GKDTEGQTGTLAKKYNARKVMIVYGGGSIIRSGLLQRIEESLQQAGVEYVKLGGIQPNPTDPKVYEGIELARKEGVDFMLPVGGGSVIDTAKAIAAGVPYEGDFWDFYIGKAKVKKALKVGVVLTIPAAGSEGSGNTVITKLEGLQKLSLRVPELLRPVFAVMNPELTYTLPPYQTACGIADMMVHIMER
;
A
#
# COMPACT_ATOMS: atom_id res chain seq x y z
N GLY A 1 11.37 13.71 1.29
CA GLY A 1 11.67 15.09 0.89
C GLY A 1 11.04 15.45 -0.44
N LYS A 2 11.22 16.69 -0.88
CA LYS A 2 10.71 17.19 -2.16
C LYS A 2 11.22 16.31 -3.32
N ASP A 3 10.34 16.02 -4.28
CA ASP A 3 10.60 15.26 -5.52
C ASP A 3 11.20 13.84 -5.31
N THR A 4 11.11 13.30 -4.09
CA THR A 4 11.68 11.97 -3.79
C THR A 4 10.95 10.83 -4.47
N GLU A 5 9.74 11.03 -4.99
CA GLU A 5 9.01 10.05 -5.79
C GLU A 5 9.76 9.63 -7.06
N GLY A 6 10.60 10.50 -7.63
CA GLY A 6 11.48 10.16 -8.75
C GLY A 6 12.51 9.06 -8.44
N GLN A 7 12.77 8.77 -7.16
CA GLN A 7 13.70 7.70 -6.74
C GLN A 7 13.02 6.32 -6.61
N THR A 8 11.71 6.24 -6.81
CA THR A 8 10.92 5.03 -6.55
C THR A 8 11.44 3.82 -7.30
N GLY A 9 11.76 3.96 -8.61
CA GLY A 9 12.32 2.89 -9.41
C GLY A 9 13.67 2.39 -8.92
N THR A 10 14.57 3.31 -8.57
CA THR A 10 15.90 2.97 -7.99
C THR A 10 15.75 2.24 -6.66
N LEU A 11 14.82 2.70 -5.81
CA LEU A 11 14.54 2.04 -4.53
C LEU A 11 13.95 0.64 -4.74
N ALA A 12 12.97 0.47 -5.64
CA ALA A 12 12.41 -0.83 -5.96
C ALA A 12 13.50 -1.80 -6.44
N LYS A 13 14.36 -1.36 -7.36
CA LYS A 13 15.49 -2.13 -7.87
C LYS A 13 16.50 -2.51 -6.79
N LYS A 14 16.79 -1.60 -5.84
CA LYS A 14 17.65 -1.89 -4.68
C LYS A 14 17.13 -3.06 -3.84
N TYR A 15 15.82 -3.26 -3.79
CA TYR A 15 15.18 -4.39 -3.10
C TYR A 15 14.88 -5.58 -4.01
N ASN A 16 15.51 -5.64 -5.20
CA ASN A 16 15.45 -6.70 -6.20
C ASN A 16 14.06 -6.88 -6.86
N ALA A 17 13.28 -5.79 -6.95
CA ALA A 17 12.04 -5.81 -7.71
C ALA A 17 12.34 -5.96 -9.23
N ARG A 18 11.68 -6.90 -9.87
CA ARG A 18 11.72 -7.11 -11.32
C ARG A 18 10.40 -6.66 -11.94
N LYS A 19 9.28 -7.03 -11.32
CA LYS A 19 7.94 -6.63 -11.75
C LYS A 19 7.10 -6.17 -10.57
N VAL A 20 6.73 -4.91 -10.60
CA VAL A 20 6.02 -4.19 -9.52
C VAL A 20 4.52 -4.14 -9.82
N MET A 21 3.68 -4.33 -8.80
CA MET A 21 2.27 -3.91 -8.86
C MET A 21 2.11 -2.54 -8.22
N ILE A 22 1.76 -1.53 -9.02
CA ILE A 22 1.36 -0.21 -8.53
C ILE A 22 -0.09 -0.31 -8.07
N VAL A 23 -0.32 -0.17 -6.76
CA VAL A 23 -1.67 -0.18 -6.16
C VAL A 23 -2.07 1.25 -5.82
N TYR A 24 -3.26 1.70 -6.24
CA TYR A 24 -3.70 3.07 -6.02
C TYR A 24 -5.22 3.21 -5.86
N GLY A 25 -5.65 4.32 -5.28
CA GLY A 25 -7.06 4.62 -5.05
C GLY A 25 -7.76 5.21 -6.28
N GLY A 26 -8.38 6.35 -6.09
CA GLY A 26 -9.10 7.08 -7.15
C GLY A 26 -8.20 7.90 -8.05
N GLY A 27 -8.81 8.85 -8.78
CA GLY A 27 -8.15 9.63 -9.81
C GLY A 27 -7.18 10.72 -9.34
N SER A 28 -6.97 10.96 -8.04
CA SER A 28 -6.12 12.06 -7.55
C SER A 28 -4.68 11.94 -8.03
N ILE A 29 -4.07 10.75 -7.92
CA ILE A 29 -2.69 10.53 -8.35
C ILE A 29 -2.53 10.59 -9.87
N ILE A 30 -3.60 10.33 -10.63
CA ILE A 30 -3.63 10.48 -12.09
C ILE A 30 -3.67 11.97 -12.44
N ARG A 31 -4.61 12.72 -11.85
CA ARG A 31 -4.78 14.17 -12.11
C ARG A 31 -3.58 15.00 -11.70
N SER A 32 -2.88 14.61 -10.64
CA SER A 32 -1.65 15.30 -10.18
C SER A 32 -0.39 14.94 -10.98
N GLY A 33 -0.50 13.99 -11.94
CA GLY A 33 0.65 13.46 -12.68
C GLY A 33 1.59 12.56 -11.84
N LEU A 34 1.24 12.28 -10.58
CA LEU A 34 2.08 11.44 -9.71
C LEU A 34 2.24 10.03 -10.27
N LEU A 35 1.15 9.42 -10.78
CA LEU A 35 1.22 8.09 -11.36
C LEU A 35 2.22 8.03 -12.51
N GLN A 36 2.18 9.03 -13.41
CA GLN A 36 3.11 9.11 -14.54
C GLN A 36 4.56 9.22 -14.06
N ARG A 37 4.86 10.09 -13.07
CA ARG A 37 6.23 10.21 -12.52
C ARG A 37 6.75 8.90 -11.92
N ILE A 38 5.87 8.12 -11.28
CA ILE A 38 6.22 6.80 -10.74
C ILE A 38 6.49 5.80 -11.89
N GLU A 39 5.65 5.78 -12.91
CA GLU A 39 5.84 4.92 -14.09
C GLU A 39 7.15 5.23 -14.79
N GLU A 40 7.45 6.51 -15.03
CA GLU A 40 8.72 6.96 -15.61
C GLU A 40 9.93 6.55 -14.77
N SER A 41 9.84 6.69 -13.44
CA SER A 41 10.90 6.27 -12.52
C SER A 41 11.16 4.76 -12.58
N LEU A 42 10.11 3.94 -12.64
CA LEU A 42 10.23 2.49 -12.80
C LEU A 42 10.85 2.10 -14.14
N GLN A 43 10.39 2.73 -15.23
CA GLN A 43 10.92 2.51 -16.59
C GLN A 43 12.41 2.85 -16.69
N GLN A 44 12.82 4.00 -16.15
CA GLN A 44 14.22 4.43 -16.12
C GLN A 44 15.11 3.45 -15.33
N ALA A 45 14.56 2.82 -14.30
CA ALA A 45 15.26 1.80 -13.51
C ALA A 45 15.24 0.40 -14.17
N GLY A 46 14.52 0.22 -15.30
CA GLY A 46 14.35 -1.08 -15.94
C GLY A 46 13.52 -2.05 -15.13
N VAL A 47 12.51 -1.55 -14.39
CA VAL A 47 11.59 -2.34 -13.58
C VAL A 47 10.23 -2.38 -14.29
N GLU A 48 9.75 -3.58 -14.59
CA GLU A 48 8.43 -3.76 -15.19
C GLU A 48 7.32 -3.45 -14.16
N TYR A 49 6.13 -3.09 -14.64
CA TYR A 49 5.01 -2.86 -13.73
C TYR A 49 3.65 -3.22 -14.34
N VAL A 50 2.72 -3.53 -13.44
CA VAL A 50 1.28 -3.61 -13.70
C VAL A 50 0.54 -2.70 -12.73
N LYS A 51 -0.71 -2.37 -13.01
CA LYS A 51 -1.50 -1.41 -12.23
C LYS A 51 -2.78 -2.04 -11.68
N LEU A 52 -3.05 -1.77 -10.41
CA LEU A 52 -4.31 -2.09 -9.74
C LEU A 52 -4.89 -0.80 -9.12
N GLY A 53 -5.88 -0.22 -9.77
CA GLY A 53 -6.54 1.00 -9.32
C GLY A 53 -7.89 0.75 -8.65
N GLY A 54 -8.52 1.84 -8.19
CA GLY A 54 -9.88 1.81 -7.66
C GLY A 54 -10.00 1.33 -6.21
N ILE A 55 -8.92 1.39 -5.43
CA ILE A 55 -8.99 1.11 -3.99
C ILE A 55 -9.83 2.20 -3.32
N GLN A 56 -10.86 1.77 -2.59
CA GLN A 56 -11.76 2.66 -1.85
C GLN A 56 -11.26 2.87 -0.41
N PRO A 57 -11.64 3.99 0.24
CA PRO A 57 -11.50 4.13 1.69
C PRO A 57 -12.17 2.97 2.43
N ASN A 58 -11.58 2.51 3.55
CA ASN A 58 -11.97 1.27 4.21
C ASN A 58 -11.92 0.07 3.26
N PRO A 59 -10.73 -0.42 2.92
CA PRO A 59 -10.54 -1.36 1.84
C PRO A 59 -11.25 -2.69 2.12
N THR A 60 -11.76 -3.29 1.06
CA THR A 60 -12.57 -4.51 1.11
C THR A 60 -11.90 -5.68 0.40
N ASP A 61 -12.30 -6.89 0.79
CA ASP A 61 -11.76 -8.15 0.30
C ASP A 61 -11.80 -8.36 -1.22
N PRO A 62 -12.84 -7.94 -2.00
CA PRO A 62 -12.84 -8.17 -3.45
C PRO A 62 -11.63 -7.59 -4.17
N LYS A 63 -11.18 -6.40 -3.76
CA LYS A 63 -9.98 -5.79 -4.35
C LYS A 63 -8.69 -6.52 -3.96
N VAL A 64 -8.65 -7.16 -2.80
CA VAL A 64 -7.52 -8.01 -2.42
C VAL A 64 -7.47 -9.26 -3.28
N TYR A 65 -8.60 -9.94 -3.49
CA TYR A 65 -8.68 -11.12 -4.38
C TYR A 65 -8.27 -10.77 -5.81
N GLU A 66 -8.84 -9.69 -6.39
CA GLU A 66 -8.47 -9.20 -7.72
C GLU A 66 -6.95 -8.97 -7.84
N GLY A 67 -6.36 -8.34 -6.82
CA GLY A 67 -4.93 -8.06 -6.78
C GLY A 67 -4.07 -9.31 -6.66
N ILE A 68 -4.49 -10.31 -5.88
CA ILE A 68 -3.78 -11.59 -5.76
C ILE A 68 -3.79 -12.33 -7.10
N GLU A 69 -4.93 -12.42 -7.76
CA GLU A 69 -5.06 -13.06 -9.07
C GLU A 69 -4.19 -12.37 -10.12
N LEU A 70 -4.28 -11.04 -10.20
CA LEU A 70 -3.48 -10.25 -11.13
C LEU A 70 -1.98 -10.42 -10.85
N ALA A 71 -1.56 -10.37 -9.57
CA ALA A 71 -0.15 -10.52 -9.21
C ALA A 71 0.40 -11.88 -9.60
N ARG A 72 -0.36 -12.95 -9.39
CA ARG A 72 0.03 -14.32 -9.78
C ARG A 72 0.12 -14.47 -11.29
N LYS A 73 -0.89 -14.00 -12.02
CA LYS A 73 -0.94 -14.06 -13.49
C LYS A 73 0.25 -13.35 -14.12
N GLU A 74 0.60 -12.20 -13.60
CA GLU A 74 1.62 -11.31 -14.16
C GLU A 74 3.04 -11.61 -13.61
N GLY A 75 3.18 -12.47 -12.62
CA GLY A 75 4.47 -12.78 -12.00
C GLY A 75 5.05 -11.61 -11.21
N VAL A 76 4.19 -10.84 -10.53
CA VAL A 76 4.60 -9.72 -9.67
C VAL A 76 5.42 -10.22 -8.49
N ASP A 77 6.54 -9.55 -8.21
CA ASP A 77 7.43 -9.89 -7.10
C ASP A 77 7.59 -8.74 -6.08
N PHE A 78 6.94 -7.61 -6.31
CA PHE A 78 7.01 -6.45 -5.43
C PHE A 78 5.72 -5.62 -5.46
N MET A 79 5.28 -5.13 -4.30
CA MET A 79 4.09 -4.29 -4.17
C MET A 79 4.47 -2.82 -3.95
N LEU A 80 3.87 -1.91 -4.71
CA LEU A 80 4.09 -0.48 -4.64
C LEU A 80 2.78 0.28 -4.47
N PRO A 81 2.22 0.36 -3.25
CA PRO A 81 1.11 1.25 -2.98
C PRO A 81 1.51 2.72 -3.13
N VAL A 82 0.71 3.46 -3.90
CA VAL A 82 0.80 4.91 -4.08
C VAL A 82 -0.47 5.53 -3.55
N GLY A 83 -0.46 5.96 -2.28
CA GLY A 83 -1.67 6.43 -1.62
C GLY A 83 -1.54 6.57 -0.10
N GLY A 84 -2.68 6.57 0.57
CA GLY A 84 -2.80 6.55 2.03
C GLY A 84 -3.01 5.14 2.59
N GLY A 85 -3.40 5.06 3.87
CA GLY A 85 -3.53 3.82 4.63
C GLY A 85 -4.34 2.72 3.94
N SER A 86 -5.51 3.05 3.35
CA SER A 86 -6.36 2.05 2.67
C SER A 86 -5.66 1.38 1.48
N VAL A 87 -4.90 2.15 0.71
CA VAL A 87 -4.12 1.64 -0.44
C VAL A 87 -2.97 0.77 0.05
N ILE A 88 -2.28 1.22 1.10
CA ILE A 88 -1.15 0.49 1.71
C ILE A 88 -1.63 -0.83 2.32
N ASP A 89 -2.74 -0.82 3.03
CA ASP A 89 -3.31 -2.00 3.67
C ASP A 89 -3.76 -3.04 2.63
N THR A 90 -4.40 -2.60 1.54
CA THR A 90 -4.74 -3.49 0.42
C THR A 90 -3.48 -4.14 -0.18
N ALA A 91 -2.44 -3.36 -0.43
CA ALA A 91 -1.19 -3.87 -1.00
C ALA A 91 -0.50 -4.89 -0.08
N LYS A 92 -0.53 -4.68 1.24
CA LYS A 92 0.01 -5.63 2.23
C LYS A 92 -0.80 -6.93 2.27
N ALA A 93 -2.14 -6.84 2.21
CA ALA A 93 -3.00 -8.02 2.16
C ALA A 93 -2.72 -8.85 0.89
N ILE A 94 -2.58 -8.19 -0.26
CA ILE A 94 -2.18 -8.84 -1.52
C ILE A 94 -0.78 -9.47 -1.37
N ALA A 95 0.19 -8.73 -0.80
CA ALA A 95 1.55 -9.21 -0.59
C ALA A 95 1.61 -10.52 0.22
N ALA A 96 0.77 -10.63 1.26
CA ALA A 96 0.63 -11.84 2.07
C ALA A 96 -0.09 -12.97 1.30
N GLY A 97 -1.13 -12.62 0.53
CA GLY A 97 -1.96 -13.59 -0.18
C GLY A 97 -1.31 -14.22 -1.40
N VAL A 98 -0.42 -13.51 -2.11
CA VAL A 98 0.18 -14.01 -3.37
C VAL A 98 0.92 -15.33 -3.18
N PRO A 99 1.83 -15.51 -2.19
CA PRO A 99 2.55 -16.76 -2.00
C PRO A 99 1.76 -17.83 -1.24
N TYR A 100 0.51 -17.60 -0.88
CA TYR A 100 -0.32 -18.52 -0.10
C TYR A 100 -1.34 -19.22 -1.00
N GLU A 101 -1.41 -20.55 -0.96
CA GLU A 101 -2.34 -21.33 -1.79
C GLU A 101 -3.79 -21.37 -1.27
N GLY A 102 -4.01 -20.98 0.01
CA GLY A 102 -5.32 -20.88 0.62
C GLY A 102 -5.97 -19.52 0.44
N ASP A 103 -7.04 -19.28 1.16
CA ASP A 103 -7.72 -17.98 1.21
C ASP A 103 -6.93 -16.99 2.08
N PHE A 104 -6.58 -15.81 1.55
CA PHE A 104 -5.86 -14.80 2.32
C PHE A 104 -6.60 -14.40 3.62
N TRP A 105 -7.94 -14.52 3.64
CA TRP A 105 -8.74 -14.24 4.81
C TRP A 105 -8.46 -15.17 5.99
N ASP A 106 -7.93 -16.37 5.75
CA ASP A 106 -7.48 -17.32 6.78
C ASP A 106 -6.47 -16.67 7.75
N PHE A 107 -5.68 -15.71 7.27
CA PHE A 107 -4.74 -14.96 8.11
C PHE A 107 -5.44 -14.04 9.10
N TYR A 108 -6.54 -13.39 8.67
CA TYR A 108 -7.28 -12.42 9.48
C TYR A 108 -8.11 -13.09 10.57
N ILE A 109 -8.60 -14.31 10.33
CA ILE A 109 -9.35 -15.10 11.32
C ILE A 109 -8.49 -16.07 12.12
N GLY A 110 -7.17 -16.02 11.97
CA GLY A 110 -6.22 -16.84 12.73
C GLY A 110 -6.18 -18.33 12.33
N LYS A 111 -6.81 -18.71 11.21
CA LYS A 111 -6.80 -20.09 10.69
C LYS A 111 -5.45 -20.47 10.08
N ALA A 112 -4.70 -19.50 9.56
CA ALA A 112 -3.35 -19.68 9.03
C ALA A 112 -2.42 -18.56 9.50
N LYS A 113 -1.10 -18.81 9.41
CA LYS A 113 -0.05 -17.81 9.69
C LYS A 113 0.66 -17.43 8.40
N VAL A 114 0.95 -16.12 8.23
CA VAL A 114 1.77 -15.65 7.12
C VAL A 114 3.19 -16.14 7.30
N LYS A 115 3.69 -16.95 6.38
CA LYS A 115 5.06 -17.48 6.37
C LYS A 115 5.95 -16.79 5.35
N LYS A 116 5.34 -16.19 4.30
CA LYS A 116 6.01 -15.47 3.22
C LYS A 116 5.10 -14.34 2.76
N ALA A 117 5.68 -13.25 2.28
CA ALA A 117 4.98 -12.16 1.63
C ALA A 117 5.88 -11.54 0.55
N LEU A 118 5.28 -10.88 -0.43
CA LEU A 118 6.03 -10.00 -1.33
C LEU A 118 6.53 -8.78 -0.53
N LYS A 119 7.64 -8.19 -0.96
CA LYS A 119 8.11 -6.93 -0.37
C LYS A 119 7.17 -5.79 -0.75
N VAL A 120 7.03 -4.84 0.16
CA VAL A 120 6.20 -3.65 -0.03
C VAL A 120 7.08 -2.40 0.07
N GLY A 121 7.04 -1.53 -0.93
CA GLY A 121 7.58 -0.17 -0.85
C GLY A 121 6.44 0.82 -0.99
N VAL A 122 6.49 1.96 -0.34
CA VAL A 122 5.36 2.91 -0.28
C VAL A 122 5.72 4.25 -0.90
N VAL A 123 4.80 4.84 -1.67
CA VAL A 123 4.78 6.28 -1.97
C VAL A 123 3.57 6.87 -1.25
N LEU A 124 3.83 7.60 -0.17
CA LEU A 124 2.80 8.13 0.71
C LEU A 124 2.20 9.44 0.15
N THR A 125 0.87 9.51 0.07
CA THR A 125 0.16 10.72 -0.37
C THR A 125 -0.63 11.42 0.75
N ILE A 126 -0.87 10.72 1.86
CA ILE A 126 -1.54 11.27 3.04
C ILE A 126 -0.98 10.62 4.31
N PRO A 127 -0.29 11.37 5.18
CA PRO A 127 0.24 10.88 6.45
C PRO A 127 -0.87 10.91 7.51
N ALA A 128 -1.56 9.79 7.70
CA ALA A 128 -2.64 9.67 8.69
C ALA A 128 -2.48 8.40 9.53
N ALA A 129 -2.63 7.21 8.92
CA ALA A 129 -2.71 5.94 9.64
C ALA A 129 -1.35 5.32 10.05
N GLY A 130 -0.21 5.87 9.62
CA GLY A 130 1.12 5.31 9.91
C GLY A 130 1.39 3.95 9.25
N SER A 131 0.58 3.54 8.28
CA SER A 131 0.71 2.22 7.64
C SER A 131 2.02 2.07 6.86
N GLU A 132 2.62 3.16 6.39
CA GLU A 132 3.92 3.19 5.71
C GLU A 132 5.09 2.73 6.62
N GLY A 133 4.93 2.82 7.93
CA GLY A 133 5.93 2.41 8.93
C GLY A 133 5.54 1.16 9.73
N SER A 134 4.35 0.63 9.55
CA SER A 134 3.83 -0.50 10.33
C SER A 134 3.76 -1.80 9.53
N GLY A 135 3.70 -2.93 10.26
CA GLY A 135 3.44 -4.25 9.67
C GLY A 135 1.97 -4.68 9.77
N ASN A 136 1.06 -3.71 9.96
CA ASN A 136 -0.36 -3.98 10.10
C ASN A 136 -1.08 -3.77 8.76
N THR A 137 -2.18 -4.49 8.59
CA THR A 137 -3.13 -4.27 7.50
C THR A 137 -4.54 -4.53 8.01
N VAL A 138 -5.49 -3.67 7.64
CA VAL A 138 -6.90 -3.75 8.06
C VAL A 138 -7.76 -3.87 6.82
N ILE A 139 -8.51 -4.97 6.71
CA ILE A 139 -9.41 -5.23 5.59
C ILE A 139 -10.82 -5.52 6.12
N THR A 140 -11.82 -5.08 5.39
CA THR A 140 -13.23 -5.41 5.67
C THR A 140 -13.69 -6.50 4.71
N LYS A 141 -14.10 -7.65 5.24
CA LYS A 141 -14.81 -8.66 4.46
C LYS A 141 -16.24 -8.19 4.27
N LEU A 142 -16.70 -8.11 3.02
CA LEU A 142 -18.07 -7.65 2.71
C LEU A 142 -19.11 -8.61 3.25
N GLU A 143 -18.85 -9.92 3.18
CA GLU A 143 -19.69 -10.92 3.80
C GLU A 143 -19.60 -10.80 5.34
N GLY A 144 -20.71 -10.44 5.96
CA GLY A 144 -20.80 -10.23 7.41
C GLY A 144 -20.16 -8.94 7.91
N LEU A 145 -19.69 -8.04 7.04
CA LEU A 145 -19.10 -6.72 7.36
C LEU A 145 -18.01 -6.79 8.45
N GLN A 146 -17.16 -7.80 8.38
CA GLN A 146 -16.11 -8.04 9.37
C GLN A 146 -14.87 -7.20 9.04
N LYS A 147 -14.58 -6.20 9.86
CA LYS A 147 -13.37 -5.39 9.78
C LYS A 147 -12.32 -5.93 10.74
N LEU A 148 -11.32 -6.62 10.21
CA LEU A 148 -10.27 -7.27 10.98
C LEU A 148 -8.89 -6.75 10.64
N SER A 149 -7.96 -6.87 11.59
CA SER A 149 -6.56 -6.52 11.41
C SER A 149 -5.67 -7.75 11.42
N LEU A 150 -4.66 -7.72 10.57
CA LEU A 150 -3.56 -8.67 10.56
C LEU A 150 -2.27 -7.92 10.89
N ARG A 151 -1.46 -8.45 11.82
CA ARG A 151 -0.19 -7.85 12.22
C ARG A 151 0.96 -8.83 12.02
N VAL A 152 1.85 -8.53 11.09
CA VAL A 152 3.04 -9.33 10.76
C VAL A 152 4.20 -8.38 10.41
N PRO A 153 4.78 -7.68 11.41
CA PRO A 153 5.78 -6.64 11.15
C PRO A 153 7.03 -7.15 10.44
N GLU A 154 7.41 -8.39 10.66
CA GLU A 154 8.61 -9.01 10.06
C GLU A 154 8.50 -9.16 8.54
N LEU A 155 7.27 -9.31 8.01
CA LEU A 155 7.03 -9.57 6.60
C LEU A 155 6.29 -8.45 5.87
N LEU A 156 5.42 -7.69 6.57
CA LEU A 156 4.53 -6.70 5.96
C LEU A 156 4.95 -5.25 6.19
N ARG A 157 5.95 -4.99 7.05
CA ARG A 157 6.48 -3.63 7.16
C ARG A 157 7.13 -3.23 5.85
N PRO A 158 6.77 -2.07 5.28
CA PRO A 158 7.39 -1.59 4.05
C PRO A 158 8.91 -1.47 4.17
N VAL A 159 9.62 -1.91 3.13
CA VAL A 159 11.09 -1.87 3.08
C VAL A 159 11.61 -0.46 2.80
N PHE A 160 10.75 0.42 2.25
CA PHE A 160 10.95 1.85 2.14
C PHE A 160 9.63 2.60 2.10
N ALA A 161 9.67 3.88 2.47
CA ALA A 161 8.56 4.81 2.28
C ALA A 161 9.11 6.11 1.67
N VAL A 162 8.60 6.46 0.49
CA VAL A 162 8.83 7.76 -0.15
C VAL A 162 7.81 8.73 0.42
N MET A 163 8.30 9.78 1.08
CA MET A 163 7.48 10.79 1.74
C MET A 163 7.88 12.18 1.23
N ASN A 164 7.18 12.64 0.18
CA ASN A 164 7.26 14.01 -0.31
C ASN A 164 6.12 14.83 0.32
N PRO A 165 6.41 15.83 1.20
CA PRO A 165 5.37 16.62 1.84
C PRO A 165 4.50 17.41 0.85
N GLU A 166 5.03 17.77 -0.32
CA GLU A 166 4.29 18.51 -1.34
C GLU A 166 3.10 17.72 -1.90
N LEU A 167 3.14 16.40 -1.84
CA LEU A 167 2.01 15.54 -2.25
C LEU A 167 0.77 15.72 -1.36
N THR A 168 0.94 16.32 -0.18
CA THR A 168 -0.15 16.59 0.77
C THR A 168 -0.78 17.99 0.62
N TYR A 169 -0.23 18.87 -0.20
CA TYR A 169 -0.71 20.27 -0.33
C TYR A 169 -2.14 20.38 -0.86
N THR A 170 -2.64 19.35 -1.53
CA THR A 170 -4.01 19.29 -2.04
C THR A 170 -5.04 18.81 -1.01
N LEU A 171 -4.60 18.45 0.22
CA LEU A 171 -5.53 18.06 1.28
C LEU A 171 -6.37 19.25 1.72
N PRO A 172 -7.71 19.08 1.83
CA PRO A 172 -8.57 20.12 2.36
C PRO A 172 -8.16 20.51 3.80
N PRO A 173 -8.32 21.79 4.20
CA PRO A 173 -7.98 22.23 5.56
C PRO A 173 -8.62 21.39 6.67
N TYR A 174 -9.86 20.95 6.47
CA TYR A 174 -10.55 20.05 7.43
C TYR A 174 -9.82 18.73 7.62
N GLN A 175 -9.35 18.10 6.54
CA GLN A 175 -8.59 16.82 6.64
C GLN A 175 -7.23 17.04 7.32
N THR A 176 -6.60 18.16 7.10
CA THR A 176 -5.36 18.54 7.79
C THR A 176 -5.61 18.72 9.29
N ALA A 177 -6.69 19.39 9.68
CA ALA A 177 -7.08 19.56 11.07
C ALA A 177 -7.41 18.21 11.74
N CYS A 178 -8.12 17.31 11.06
CA CYS A 178 -8.37 15.96 11.54
C CYS A 178 -7.06 15.19 11.80
N GLY A 179 -6.10 15.26 10.90
CA GLY A 179 -4.80 14.61 11.09
C GLY A 179 -4.01 15.16 12.27
N ILE A 180 -4.06 16.49 12.50
CA ILE A 180 -3.43 17.12 13.67
C ILE A 180 -4.10 16.64 14.95
N ALA A 181 -5.44 16.63 15.00
CA ALA A 181 -6.18 16.15 16.16
C ALA A 181 -5.86 14.68 16.47
N ASP A 182 -5.80 13.83 15.46
CA ASP A 182 -5.45 12.41 15.59
C ASP A 182 -4.03 12.21 16.17
N MET A 183 -3.03 12.96 15.68
CA MET A 183 -1.68 12.95 16.24
C MET A 183 -1.67 13.36 17.72
N MET A 184 -2.45 14.40 18.10
CA MET A 184 -2.55 14.84 19.49
C MET A 184 -3.16 13.76 20.38
N VAL A 185 -4.25 13.11 19.94
CA VAL A 185 -4.90 12.02 20.66
C VAL A 185 -3.95 10.86 20.88
N HIS A 186 -3.23 10.42 19.87
CA HIS A 186 -2.24 9.35 19.99
C HIS A 186 -1.12 9.64 21.02
N ILE A 187 -0.75 10.91 21.20
CA ILE A 187 0.22 11.31 22.23
C ILE A 187 -0.43 11.28 23.62
N MET A 188 -1.70 11.67 23.72
CA MET A 188 -2.41 11.75 25.01
C MET A 188 -2.86 10.38 25.55
N GLU A 189 -2.99 9.36 24.68
CA GLU A 189 -3.36 7.99 25.03
C GLU A 189 -2.21 7.13 25.57
N ARG A 190 -0.97 7.64 25.63
CA ARG A 190 0.22 6.90 26.05
C ARG A 190 0.58 7.14 27.51
#